data_8d87c614120539b29af285d90ffb75de
#
_entry.id   8d87c614120539b29af285d90ffb75de
#
_cell.length_a   1.000
_cell.length_b   1.000
_cell.length_c   1.000
_cell.angle_alpha   90.00
_cell.angle_beta   90.00
_cell.angle_gamma   90.00
#
_symmetry.space_group_name_H-M   'P 1'
#
loop_
_entity.id
_entity.type
_entity.pdbx_description
1 polymer ?
#
loop_
_entity_poly.entity_id
_entity_poly.type
_entity_poly.pdbx_seq_one_letter_code
_entity_poly.pdbx_strand_id
1 'polypeptide(L)'
;YQIMGLVDAIVRDPAFTADTAVRTRVRSPVEKLVGIQQAAGNGAPSPGAGRRGPAVVANVLRAADYLPFLPPNVGGFPQGSLLLGPHDLVSTFDLLATLDAPPPAMKSVDALLNRFSLFDVSSTTRHVLSAEHDAGRRFALAAMSPEFAVT
;
A
#
# COMPACT_ATOMS: atom_id res chain seq x y z
N TYR A 1 -6.64 16.07 -31.74
CA TYR A 1 -5.70 15.17 -31.03
C TYR A 1 -6.39 13.82 -30.81
N GLN A 2 -5.80 12.72 -31.35
CA GLN A 2 -6.38 11.38 -31.31
C GLN A 2 -5.93 10.64 -30.05
N ILE A 3 -6.20 11.20 -28.83
CA ILE A 3 -5.84 10.58 -27.56
C ILE A 3 -6.48 9.20 -27.41
N MET A 4 -7.73 9.05 -27.86
CA MET A 4 -8.43 7.76 -27.79
C MET A 4 -7.75 6.67 -28.64
N GLY A 5 -7.23 7.04 -29.83
CA GLY A 5 -6.48 6.10 -30.66
C GLY A 5 -5.17 5.64 -30.00
N LEU A 6 -4.48 6.54 -29.30
CA LEU A 6 -3.28 6.19 -28.53
C LEU A 6 -3.61 5.26 -27.34
N VAL A 7 -4.66 5.58 -26.60
CA VAL A 7 -5.11 4.74 -25.47
C VAL A 7 -5.51 3.35 -25.98
N ASP A 8 -6.28 3.27 -27.08
CA ASP A 8 -6.69 1.99 -27.67
C ASP A 8 -5.48 1.17 -28.14
N ALA A 9 -4.48 1.81 -28.74
CA ALA A 9 -3.25 1.14 -29.16
C ALA A 9 -2.45 0.58 -27.96
N ILE A 10 -2.31 1.36 -26.87
CA ILE A 10 -1.61 0.92 -25.65
C ILE A 10 -2.35 -0.26 -25.00
N VAL A 11 -3.66 -0.16 -24.82
CA VAL A 11 -4.45 -1.20 -24.15
C VAL A 11 -4.49 -2.51 -24.94
N ARG A 12 -4.43 -2.42 -26.29
CA ARG A 12 -4.42 -3.60 -27.18
C ARG A 12 -3.02 -4.20 -27.38
N ASP A 13 -1.97 -3.52 -26.95
CA ASP A 13 -0.63 -4.05 -27.07
C ASP A 13 -0.48 -5.28 -26.14
N PRO A 14 -0.02 -6.46 -26.65
CA PRO A 14 0.19 -7.64 -25.81
C PRO A 14 1.12 -7.39 -24.63
N ALA A 15 2.07 -6.45 -24.73
CA ALA A 15 2.96 -6.09 -23.65
C ALA A 15 2.23 -5.42 -22.47
N PHE A 16 1.05 -4.82 -22.70
CA PHE A 16 0.29 -4.14 -21.64
C PHE A 16 -0.26 -5.12 -20.59
N THR A 17 -0.63 -6.33 -21.02
CA THR A 17 -1.15 -7.40 -20.13
C THR A 17 -0.19 -8.55 -19.94
N ALA A 18 1.07 -8.42 -20.37
CA ALA A 18 2.07 -9.47 -20.20
C ALA A 18 2.44 -9.67 -18.72
N ASP A 19 2.76 -10.90 -18.34
CA ASP A 19 3.19 -11.22 -16.98
C ASP A 19 4.39 -10.37 -16.52
N THR A 20 5.24 -9.97 -17.46
CA THR A 20 6.37 -9.08 -17.22
C THR A 20 5.97 -7.63 -16.90
N ALA A 21 4.75 -7.23 -17.19
CA ALA A 21 4.21 -5.91 -16.87
C ALA A 21 3.45 -5.90 -15.54
N VAL A 22 3.02 -7.07 -15.07
CA VAL A 22 2.26 -7.21 -13.82
C VAL A 22 3.21 -7.08 -12.64
N ARG A 23 2.81 -6.28 -11.63
CA ARG A 23 3.57 -6.08 -10.39
C ARG A 23 4.98 -5.53 -10.60
N THR A 24 5.15 -4.66 -11.59
CA THR A 24 6.45 -4.03 -11.87
C THR A 24 6.63 -2.69 -11.16
N ARG A 25 5.54 -2.10 -10.68
CA ARG A 25 5.57 -0.82 -10.01
C ARG A 25 5.52 -0.99 -8.50
N VAL A 26 6.49 -0.42 -7.80
CA VAL A 26 6.49 -0.38 -6.34
C VAL A 26 5.57 0.74 -5.86
N ARG A 27 4.72 0.44 -4.89
CA ARG A 27 3.83 1.42 -4.25
C ARG A 27 4.63 2.42 -3.45
N SER A 28 4.32 3.69 -3.64
CA SER A 28 4.84 4.76 -2.80
C SER A 28 4.28 4.71 -1.37
N PRO A 29 4.94 5.32 -0.39
CA PRO A 29 4.42 5.43 0.98
C PRO A 29 3.02 6.05 1.06
N VAL A 30 2.68 7.00 0.17
CA VAL A 30 1.33 7.58 0.10
C VAL A 30 0.29 6.55 -0.37
N GLU A 31 0.62 5.76 -1.40
CA GLU A 31 -0.28 4.70 -1.88
C GLU A 31 -0.49 3.61 -0.84
N LYS A 32 0.58 3.25 -0.11
CA LYS A 32 0.48 2.30 1.02
C LYS A 32 -0.41 2.84 2.13
N LEU A 33 -0.24 4.11 2.51
CA LEU A 33 -1.09 4.77 3.51
C LEU A 33 -2.56 4.70 3.13
N VAL A 34 -2.89 5.09 1.89
CA VAL A 34 -4.26 5.07 1.39
C VAL A 34 -4.82 3.64 1.39
N GLY A 35 -4.06 2.68 0.88
CA GLY A 35 -4.47 1.27 0.85
C GLY A 35 -4.69 0.68 2.24
N ILE A 36 -3.81 0.98 3.20
CA ILE A 36 -3.95 0.56 4.60
C ILE A 36 -5.21 1.16 5.23
N GLN A 37 -5.45 2.45 5.05
CA GLN A 37 -6.63 3.12 5.60
C GLN A 37 -7.93 2.61 4.99
N GLN A 38 -7.97 2.39 3.67
CA GLN A 38 -9.11 1.79 2.99
C GLN A 38 -9.38 0.37 3.48
N ALA A 39 -8.33 -0.47 3.60
CA ALA A 39 -8.45 -1.82 4.10
C ALA A 39 -8.92 -1.86 5.57
N ALA A 40 -8.50 -0.90 6.40
CA ALA A 40 -8.97 -0.76 7.77
C ALA A 40 -10.45 -0.30 7.86
N GLY A 41 -11.04 0.16 6.76
CA GLY A 41 -12.40 0.71 6.75
C GLY A 41 -12.47 2.14 7.31
N ASN A 42 -11.33 2.72 7.64
CA ASN A 42 -11.23 4.12 7.97
C ASN A 42 -11.26 4.87 6.64
N GLY A 43 -12.40 5.46 6.29
CA GLY A 43 -12.48 6.40 5.17
C GLY A 43 -11.44 7.53 5.33
N ALA A 44 -11.42 8.49 4.39
CA ALA A 44 -10.55 9.65 4.49
C ALA A 44 -10.57 10.20 5.93
N PRO A 45 -9.40 10.55 6.52
CA PRO A 45 -9.33 11.04 7.89
C PRO A 45 -10.35 12.13 8.09
N SER A 46 -11.33 11.91 8.93
CA SER A 46 -12.32 12.95 9.27
C SER A 46 -11.58 14.07 9.98
N PRO A 47 -11.76 15.32 9.57
CA PRO A 47 -11.25 16.46 10.33
C PRO A 47 -11.84 16.41 11.75
N GLY A 48 -11.01 16.11 12.74
CA GLY A 48 -11.42 16.00 14.14
C GLY A 48 -11.52 14.59 14.70
N ALA A 49 -11.29 13.54 13.92
CA ALA A 49 -11.22 12.19 14.44
C ALA A 49 -9.84 11.93 15.07
N GLY A 50 -9.83 11.82 16.38
CA GLY A 50 -8.86 11.06 17.15
C GLY A 50 -7.46 11.64 17.38
N ARG A 51 -6.75 10.98 18.25
CA ARG A 51 -5.41 11.31 18.76
C ARG A 51 -4.27 11.31 17.73
N ARG A 52 -4.53 10.92 16.49
CA ARG A 52 -3.54 10.77 15.41
C ARG A 52 -3.93 11.64 14.22
N GLY A 53 -3.87 12.97 14.44
CA GLY A 53 -4.24 13.96 13.43
C GLY A 53 -3.30 13.99 12.21
N PRO A 54 -3.62 14.83 11.21
CA PRO A 54 -2.84 14.98 9.96
C PRO A 54 -1.34 15.19 10.18
N ALA A 55 -0.96 15.78 11.31
CA ALA A 55 0.43 16.02 11.68
C ALA A 55 1.23 14.70 11.89
N VAL A 56 0.61 13.66 12.47
CA VAL A 56 1.27 12.37 12.68
C VAL A 56 1.52 11.70 11.33
N VAL A 57 0.51 11.68 10.46
CA VAL A 57 0.63 11.15 9.09
C VAL A 57 1.71 11.90 8.32
N ALA A 58 1.72 13.23 8.39
CA ALA A 58 2.73 14.06 7.74
C ALA A 58 4.15 13.76 8.26
N ASN A 59 4.31 13.51 9.56
CA ASN A 59 5.60 13.15 10.14
C ASN A 59 6.09 11.77 9.67
N VAL A 60 5.20 10.78 9.59
CA VAL A 60 5.55 9.45 9.07
C VAL A 60 5.94 9.54 7.59
N LEU A 61 5.17 10.26 6.77
CA LEU A 61 5.51 10.46 5.36
C LEU A 61 6.81 11.24 5.18
N ARG A 62 7.11 12.22 6.06
CA ARG A 62 8.38 12.93 6.06
C ARG A 62 9.55 12.01 6.42
N ALA A 63 9.38 11.16 7.42
CA ALA A 63 10.38 10.16 7.81
C ALA A 63 10.62 9.12 6.69
N ALA A 64 9.62 8.87 5.85
CA ALA A 64 9.73 8.03 4.66
C ALA A 64 10.30 8.77 3.43
N ASP A 65 10.77 10.01 3.56
CA ASP A 65 11.21 10.88 2.46
C ASP A 65 10.14 11.06 1.36
N TYR A 66 8.86 11.00 1.74
CA TYR A 66 7.74 11.00 0.80
C TYR A 66 6.61 11.99 1.17
N LEU A 67 6.94 13.08 1.85
CA LEU A 67 5.94 14.10 2.17
C LEU A 67 5.48 14.80 0.88
N PRO A 68 4.20 14.75 0.50
CA PRO A 68 3.69 15.39 -0.72
C PRO A 68 4.11 16.85 -0.84
N PHE A 69 4.50 17.26 -2.04
CA PHE A 69 4.98 18.60 -2.40
C PHE A 69 6.36 18.99 -1.82
N LEU A 70 6.98 18.14 -1.00
CA LEU A 70 8.30 18.38 -0.41
C LEU A 70 9.25 17.21 -0.69
N PRO A 71 9.77 17.08 -1.92
CA PRO A 71 10.74 16.04 -2.25
C PRO A 71 12.03 16.23 -1.43
N PRO A 72 12.71 15.14 -1.04
CA PRO A 72 13.89 15.19 -0.19
C PRO A 72 15.10 15.87 -0.87
N ASN A 73 15.11 15.92 -2.19
CA ASN A 73 16.16 16.55 -2.97
C ASN A 73 15.68 16.98 -4.37
N VAL A 74 16.55 17.60 -5.14
CA VAL A 74 16.27 18.08 -6.51
C VAL A 74 15.97 16.96 -7.52
N GLY A 75 16.32 15.72 -7.21
CA GLY A 75 16.00 14.53 -8.03
C GLY A 75 14.57 14.04 -7.84
N GLY A 76 13.82 14.63 -6.92
CA GLY A 76 12.43 14.25 -6.63
C GLY A 76 12.28 13.19 -5.54
N PHE A 77 11.18 12.47 -5.58
CA PHE A 77 10.89 11.39 -4.64
C PHE A 77 11.58 10.07 -5.03
N PRO A 78 11.95 9.22 -4.05
CA PRO A 78 12.42 7.87 -4.32
C PRO A 78 11.43 7.08 -5.19
N GLN A 79 11.94 6.26 -6.11
CA GLN A 79 11.12 5.48 -7.03
C GLN A 79 11.68 4.05 -7.21
N GLY A 80 10.82 3.15 -7.67
CA GLY A 80 11.21 1.77 -8.01
C GLY A 80 11.84 1.03 -6.84
N SER A 81 12.97 0.38 -7.07
CA SER A 81 13.66 -0.45 -6.06
C SER A 81 14.12 0.29 -4.81
N LEU A 82 14.27 1.62 -4.87
CA LEU A 82 14.60 2.43 -3.70
C LEU A 82 13.48 2.39 -2.63
N LEU A 83 12.26 2.03 -3.02
CA LEU A 83 11.11 1.87 -2.15
C LEU A 83 10.95 0.43 -1.61
N LEU A 84 11.93 -0.46 -1.81
CA LEU A 84 11.90 -1.85 -1.33
C LEU A 84 12.95 -2.13 -0.24
N GLY A 85 13.59 -1.11 0.28
CA GLY A 85 14.62 -1.26 1.31
C GLY A 85 14.07 -1.46 2.73
N PRO A 86 14.95 -1.73 3.71
CA PRO A 86 14.55 -1.83 5.12
C PRO A 86 13.82 -0.58 5.64
N HIS A 87 14.16 0.59 5.11
CA HIS A 87 13.49 1.86 5.42
C HIS A 87 12.00 1.84 5.04
N ASP A 88 11.65 1.19 3.93
CA ASP A 88 10.27 1.05 3.49
C ASP A 88 9.45 0.15 4.43
N LEU A 89 10.05 -0.93 4.93
CA LEU A 89 9.40 -1.79 5.92
C LEU A 89 9.11 -1.04 7.22
N VAL A 90 10.07 -0.25 7.72
CA VAL A 90 9.88 0.57 8.91
C VAL A 90 8.79 1.61 8.67
N SER A 91 8.83 2.33 7.56
CA SER A 91 7.80 3.32 7.23
C SER A 91 6.42 2.69 7.05
N THR A 92 6.31 1.50 6.46
CA THR A 92 5.03 0.78 6.36
C THR A 92 4.50 0.40 7.75
N PHE A 93 5.38 -0.04 8.66
CA PHE A 93 5.01 -0.30 10.04
C PHE A 93 4.54 0.97 10.77
N ASP A 94 5.23 2.09 10.58
CA ASP A 94 4.83 3.38 11.14
C ASP A 94 3.49 3.88 10.56
N LEU A 95 3.21 3.61 9.28
CA LEU A 95 1.91 3.88 8.67
C LEU A 95 0.79 3.08 9.33
N LEU A 96 1.03 1.80 9.66
CA LEU A 96 0.06 0.99 10.42
C LEU A 96 -0.22 1.61 11.80
N ALA A 97 0.80 2.18 12.43
CA ALA A 97 0.63 2.88 13.71
C ALA A 97 -0.19 4.18 13.61
N THR A 98 -0.46 4.70 12.42
CA THR A 98 -1.33 5.88 12.22
C THR A 98 -2.82 5.55 12.23
N LEU A 99 -3.22 4.29 12.25
CA LEU A 99 -4.62 3.89 12.29
C LEU A 99 -5.28 4.37 13.60
N ASP A 100 -6.42 5.04 13.47
CA ASP A 100 -7.18 5.57 14.63
C ASP A 100 -7.88 4.48 15.43
N ALA A 101 -8.19 3.38 14.80
CA ALA A 101 -8.84 2.23 15.42
C ALA A 101 -8.14 0.93 14.99
N PRO A 102 -8.19 -0.12 15.82
CA PRO A 102 -7.72 -1.42 15.40
C PRO A 102 -8.47 -1.86 14.14
N PRO A 103 -7.77 -2.49 13.18
CA PRO A 103 -8.40 -2.96 11.97
C PRO A 103 -9.50 -3.97 12.31
N PRO A 104 -10.60 -4.00 11.53
CA PRO A 104 -11.70 -4.91 11.79
C PRO A 104 -11.23 -6.36 11.69
N ALA A 105 -11.68 -7.19 12.61
CA ALA A 105 -11.42 -8.63 12.56
C ALA A 105 -12.08 -9.23 11.31
N MET A 106 -11.26 -9.79 10.42
CA MET A 106 -11.74 -10.45 9.22
C MET A 106 -12.04 -11.92 9.51
N LYS A 107 -13.20 -12.39 9.03
CA LYS A 107 -13.65 -13.78 9.22
C LYS A 107 -12.76 -14.80 8.51
N SER A 108 -12.09 -14.40 7.43
CA SER A 108 -11.21 -15.28 6.65
C SER A 108 -10.04 -14.50 6.06
N VAL A 109 -9.00 -15.22 5.64
CA VAL A 109 -7.87 -14.68 4.91
C VAL A 109 -8.32 -14.08 3.59
N ASP A 110 -9.26 -14.71 2.87
CA ASP A 110 -9.77 -14.18 1.60
C ASP A 110 -10.50 -12.86 1.79
N ALA A 111 -11.27 -12.70 2.87
CA ALA A 111 -11.92 -11.43 3.18
C ALA A 111 -10.89 -10.32 3.45
N LEU A 112 -9.77 -10.64 4.11
CA LEU A 112 -8.67 -9.72 4.34
C LEU A 112 -7.97 -9.34 3.03
N LEU A 113 -7.63 -10.33 2.21
CA LEU A 113 -6.97 -10.11 0.92
C LEU A 113 -7.83 -9.25 -0.01
N ASN A 114 -9.13 -9.49 -0.05
CA ASN A 114 -10.08 -8.68 -0.81
C ASN A 114 -10.09 -7.21 -0.34
N ARG A 115 -9.98 -6.98 0.98
CA ARG A 115 -9.89 -5.61 1.52
C ARG A 115 -8.65 -4.87 1.05
N PHE A 116 -7.53 -5.57 0.90
CA PHE A 116 -6.30 -5.02 0.35
C PHE A 116 -6.25 -5.03 -1.19
N SER A 117 -7.30 -5.51 -1.86
CA SER A 117 -7.34 -5.75 -3.31
C SER A 117 -6.22 -6.66 -3.81
N LEU A 118 -5.87 -7.67 -3.00
CA LEU A 118 -4.86 -8.68 -3.29
C LEU A 118 -5.53 -9.96 -3.78
N PHE A 119 -5.73 -10.08 -5.07
CA PHE A 119 -6.47 -11.20 -5.68
C PHE A 119 -5.58 -12.41 -6.01
N ASP A 120 -4.30 -12.16 -6.24
CA ASP A 120 -3.32 -13.19 -6.54
C ASP A 120 -2.12 -13.03 -5.60
N VAL A 121 -2.05 -13.88 -4.59
CA VAL A 121 -0.96 -13.92 -3.59
C VAL A 121 -0.27 -15.27 -3.61
N SER A 122 1.03 -15.27 -3.28
CA SER A 122 1.81 -16.48 -3.19
C SER A 122 1.25 -17.44 -2.13
N SER A 123 1.52 -18.73 -2.31
CA SER A 123 1.18 -19.75 -1.32
C SER A 123 1.84 -19.48 0.04
N THR A 124 3.05 -18.91 0.03
CA THR A 124 3.79 -18.51 1.23
C THR A 124 3.04 -17.41 1.99
N THR A 125 2.65 -16.32 1.31
CA THR A 125 1.88 -15.24 1.94
C THR A 125 0.56 -15.76 2.50
N ARG A 126 -0.17 -16.56 1.72
CA ARG A 126 -1.43 -17.16 2.17
C ARG A 126 -1.23 -18.06 3.39
N HIS A 127 -0.19 -18.88 3.41
CA HIS A 127 0.15 -19.74 4.55
C HIS A 127 0.44 -18.93 5.82
N VAL A 128 1.28 -17.91 5.72
CA VAL A 128 1.62 -17.02 6.85
C VAL A 128 0.38 -16.34 7.41
N LEU A 129 -0.49 -15.79 6.54
CA LEU A 129 -1.72 -15.14 6.97
C LEU A 129 -2.71 -16.12 7.61
N SER A 130 -2.74 -17.38 7.17
CA SER A 130 -3.61 -18.42 7.73
C SER A 130 -3.13 -18.91 9.08
N ALA A 131 -1.81 -18.92 9.31
CA ALA A 131 -1.21 -19.35 10.57
C ALA A 131 -1.33 -18.30 11.69
N GLU A 132 -1.49 -17.01 11.34
CA GLU A 132 -1.65 -15.95 12.33
C GLU A 132 -3.09 -15.87 12.84
N HIS A 133 -3.26 -15.94 14.16
CA HIS A 133 -4.57 -15.94 14.82
C HIS A 133 -5.00 -14.55 15.31
N ASP A 134 -4.03 -13.68 15.61
CA ASP A 134 -4.31 -12.30 16.00
C ASP A 134 -4.72 -11.47 14.79
N ALA A 135 -5.90 -10.86 14.85
CA ALA A 135 -6.47 -10.10 13.74
C ALA A 135 -5.63 -8.87 13.36
N GLY A 136 -5.06 -8.19 14.35
CA GLY A 136 -4.22 -7.01 14.14
C GLY A 136 -2.89 -7.39 13.47
N ARG A 137 -2.24 -8.45 13.96
CA ARG A 137 -1.00 -8.97 13.37
C ARG A 137 -1.23 -9.48 11.95
N ARG A 138 -2.33 -10.21 11.72
CA ARG A 138 -2.70 -10.69 10.39
C ARG A 138 -2.90 -9.53 9.41
N PHE A 139 -3.55 -8.46 9.86
CA PHE A 139 -3.72 -7.24 9.06
C PHE A 139 -2.36 -6.59 8.75
N ALA A 140 -1.48 -6.46 9.75
CA ALA A 140 -0.14 -5.92 9.57
C ALA A 140 0.70 -6.77 8.59
N LEU A 141 0.64 -8.10 8.72
CA LEU A 141 1.33 -9.01 7.79
C LEU A 141 0.83 -8.86 6.35
N ALA A 142 -0.48 -8.66 6.14
CA ALA A 142 -1.02 -8.39 4.81
C ALA A 142 -0.52 -7.05 4.24
N ALA A 143 -0.47 -6.00 5.05
CA ALA A 143 0.05 -4.68 4.66
C ALA A 143 1.57 -4.68 4.40
N MET A 144 2.29 -5.62 4.98
CA MET A 144 3.74 -5.79 4.80
C MET A 144 4.09 -6.89 3.78
N SER A 145 3.10 -7.49 3.14
CA SER A 145 3.35 -8.54 2.16
C SER A 145 4.03 -8.00 0.90
N PRO A 146 4.85 -8.81 0.22
CA PRO A 146 5.46 -8.42 -1.05
C PRO A 146 4.41 -8.01 -2.09
N GLU A 147 3.29 -8.71 -2.13
CA GLU A 147 2.21 -8.44 -3.09
C GLU A 147 1.50 -7.11 -2.81
N PHE A 148 1.50 -6.63 -1.56
CA PHE A 148 1.01 -5.29 -1.26
C PHE A 148 2.05 -4.21 -1.57
N ALA A 149 3.33 -4.53 -1.53
CA ALA A 149 4.40 -3.58 -1.85
C ALA A 149 4.46 -3.23 -3.34
N VAL A 150 3.97 -4.12 -4.23
CA VAL A 150 4.01 -3.95 -5.70
C VAL A 150 2.61 -3.96 -6.32
N THR A 151 2.46 -3.27 -7.46
CA THR A 151 1.22 -3.23 -8.26
C THR A 151 1.51 -3.48 -9.73
#